data_ef1518a2ac808b4643b81cae545a3c4f
#
_entry.id   ef1518a2ac808b4643b81cae545a3c4f
#
_cell.length_a   1.000
_cell.length_b   1.000
_cell.length_c   1.000
_cell.angle_alpha   90.00
_cell.angle_beta   90.00
_cell.angle_gamma   90.00
#
_symmetry.space_group_name_H-M   'P 1'
#
loop_
_entity.id
_entity.type
_entity.pdbx_description
1 polymer ?
#
loop_
_entity_poly.entity_id
_entity_poly.type
_entity_poly.pdbx_seq_one_letter_code
_entity_poly.pdbx_strand_id
1 'polypeptide(L)'
;MAAGLVAFAGAEIKSGIDFVLDCVDFDQRVKEVDLVIVGEGRMDSQSLSGKAPVGVARRTPSAIPVIAICGSLKDDLPDFPVAGITAAFPIIGQVLELDQVLATAKENLYRTGLNIGNVIKLSKTL
;
A
#
# COMPACT_ATOMS: atom_id res chain seq x y z
N MET A 1 -3.64 -26.84 10.93
CA MET A 1 -4.23 -26.21 12.14
C MET A 1 -5.48 -25.40 11.82
N ALA A 2 -5.46 -24.52 10.82
CA ALA A 2 -6.64 -23.69 10.46
C ALA A 2 -7.90 -24.52 10.12
N ALA A 3 -7.76 -25.58 9.32
CA ALA A 3 -8.88 -26.46 8.98
C ALA A 3 -9.49 -27.15 10.21
N GLY A 4 -8.65 -27.55 11.19
CA GLY A 4 -9.13 -28.13 12.44
C GLY A 4 -9.91 -27.12 13.30
N LEU A 5 -9.46 -25.88 13.38
CA LEU A 5 -10.16 -24.81 14.10
C LEU A 5 -11.52 -24.49 13.46
N VAL A 6 -11.60 -24.45 12.13
CA VAL A 6 -12.87 -24.25 11.42
C VAL A 6 -13.82 -25.41 11.68
N ALA A 7 -13.34 -26.67 11.56
CA ALA A 7 -14.17 -27.86 11.69
C ALA A 7 -14.69 -28.09 13.12
N PHE A 8 -13.88 -27.84 14.14
CA PHE A 8 -14.16 -28.22 15.53
C PHE A 8 -14.46 -27.07 16.48
N ALA A 9 -14.01 -25.84 16.16
CA ALA A 9 -14.23 -24.67 17.01
C ALA A 9 -15.13 -23.60 16.37
N GLY A 10 -15.64 -23.84 15.17
CA GLY A 10 -16.47 -22.84 14.46
C GLY A 10 -15.70 -21.57 14.10
N ALA A 11 -14.36 -21.65 13.98
CA ALA A 11 -13.54 -20.52 13.63
C ALA A 11 -13.74 -20.10 12.17
N GLU A 12 -13.67 -18.80 11.90
CA GLU A 12 -13.73 -18.23 10.57
C GLU A 12 -12.32 -18.02 10.02
N ILE A 13 -12.08 -18.41 8.75
CA ILE A 13 -10.84 -18.12 8.05
C ILE A 13 -10.98 -16.75 7.38
N LYS A 14 -10.12 -15.80 7.79
CA LYS A 14 -10.10 -14.44 7.25
C LYS A 14 -8.67 -14.05 6.91
N SER A 15 -8.47 -13.24 5.85
CA SER A 15 -7.14 -12.71 5.56
C SER A 15 -6.69 -11.77 6.68
N GLY A 16 -5.38 -11.73 6.95
CA GLY A 16 -4.86 -10.88 8.02
C GLY A 16 -5.17 -9.40 7.80
N ILE A 17 -5.08 -8.95 6.55
CA ILE A 17 -5.38 -7.55 6.22
C ILE A 17 -6.88 -7.23 6.40
N ASP A 18 -7.78 -8.10 6.00
CA ASP A 18 -9.22 -7.88 6.19
C ASP A 18 -9.58 -7.80 7.67
N PHE A 19 -8.99 -8.68 8.48
CA PHE A 19 -9.18 -8.64 9.93
C PHE A 19 -8.73 -7.30 10.54
N VAL A 20 -7.54 -6.81 10.17
CA VAL A 20 -7.02 -5.52 10.66
C VAL A 20 -7.91 -4.37 10.21
N LEU A 21 -8.36 -4.35 8.93
CA LEU A 21 -9.22 -3.30 8.40
C LEU A 21 -10.59 -3.27 9.11
N ASP A 22 -11.12 -4.43 9.46
CA ASP A 22 -12.35 -4.50 10.26
C ASP A 22 -12.14 -3.95 11.68
N CYS A 23 -11.02 -4.30 12.32
CA CYS A 23 -10.70 -3.82 13.66
C CYS A 23 -10.58 -2.30 13.76
N VAL A 24 -10.11 -1.64 12.69
CA VAL A 24 -9.95 -0.17 12.67
C VAL A 24 -11.15 0.55 12.06
N ASP A 25 -12.22 -0.17 11.72
CA ASP A 25 -13.42 0.38 11.08
C ASP A 25 -13.10 1.14 9.78
N PHE A 26 -12.24 0.54 8.97
CA PHE A 26 -11.70 1.15 7.77
C PHE A 26 -12.79 1.61 6.79
N ASP A 27 -13.80 0.77 6.55
CA ASP A 27 -14.85 1.05 5.56
C ASP A 27 -15.65 2.31 5.86
N GLN A 28 -15.77 2.71 7.12
CA GLN A 28 -16.39 3.98 7.50
C GLN A 28 -15.41 5.14 7.37
N ARG A 29 -14.20 4.95 7.87
CA ARG A 29 -13.18 6.00 7.86
C ARG A 29 -12.76 6.42 6.46
N VAL A 30 -12.64 5.47 5.54
CA VAL A 30 -12.20 5.74 4.17
C VAL A 30 -13.17 6.62 3.37
N LYS A 31 -14.44 6.65 3.75
CA LYS A 31 -15.46 7.48 3.07
C LYS A 31 -15.22 8.99 3.23
N GLU A 32 -14.45 9.39 4.22
CA GLU A 32 -14.21 10.78 4.58
C GLU A 32 -12.86 11.30 4.06
N VAL A 33 -12.16 10.54 3.22
CA VAL A 33 -10.83 10.91 2.72
C VAL A 33 -10.83 11.11 1.21
N ASP A 34 -9.89 11.94 0.75
CA ASP A 34 -9.69 12.21 -0.69
C ASP A 34 -8.58 11.36 -1.31
N LEU A 35 -7.77 10.71 -0.50
CA LEU A 35 -6.61 9.92 -0.92
C LEU A 35 -6.27 8.90 0.16
N VAL A 36 -5.94 7.69 -0.27
CA VAL A 36 -5.35 6.65 0.60
C VAL A 36 -3.89 6.44 0.23
N ILE A 37 -3.03 6.42 1.23
CA ILE A 37 -1.61 6.11 1.04
C ILE A 37 -1.30 4.81 1.79
N VAL A 38 -0.70 3.86 1.10
CA VAL A 38 -0.24 2.60 1.66
C VAL A 38 1.27 2.50 1.57
N GLY A 39 1.89 1.81 2.52
CA GLY A 39 3.33 1.61 2.55
C GLY A 39 3.72 0.14 2.49
N GLU A 40 4.81 -0.18 1.82
CA GLU A 40 5.41 -1.51 1.80
C GLU A 40 6.92 -1.43 1.63
N GLY A 41 7.65 -2.41 2.20
CA GLY A 41 9.11 -2.47 2.05
C GLY A 41 9.54 -2.75 0.62
N ARG A 42 8.95 -3.77 -0.03
CA ARG A 42 9.19 -4.11 -1.44
C ARG A 42 7.90 -4.58 -2.08
N MET A 43 7.56 -3.98 -3.19
CA MET A 43 6.42 -4.39 -4.00
C MET A 43 6.87 -5.19 -5.22
N ASP A 44 6.25 -6.33 -5.44
CA ASP A 44 6.48 -7.24 -6.56
C ASP A 44 5.15 -7.81 -7.06
N SER A 45 5.18 -8.67 -8.07
CA SER A 45 3.98 -9.31 -8.61
C SER A 45 3.19 -10.10 -7.56
N GLN A 46 3.87 -10.68 -6.55
CA GLN A 46 3.21 -11.38 -5.45
C GLN A 46 2.47 -10.43 -4.51
N SER A 47 2.93 -9.19 -4.37
CA SER A 47 2.24 -8.16 -3.58
C SER A 47 0.84 -7.89 -4.13
N LEU A 48 0.65 -8.04 -5.44
CA LEU A 48 -0.65 -7.87 -6.11
C LEU A 48 -1.64 -9.01 -5.85
N SER A 49 -1.20 -10.11 -5.25
CA SER A 49 -2.03 -11.30 -4.97
C SER A 49 -2.76 -11.23 -3.62
N GLY A 50 -2.95 -10.04 -3.05
CA GLY A 50 -3.76 -9.84 -1.84
C GLY A 50 -2.97 -9.54 -0.56
N LYS A 51 -1.71 -9.11 -0.67
CA LYS A 51 -0.97 -8.53 0.46
C LYS A 51 -1.59 -7.20 0.91
N ALA A 52 -1.10 -6.65 2.02
CA ALA A 52 -1.69 -5.49 2.67
C ALA A 52 -2.05 -4.32 1.74
N PRO A 53 -1.17 -3.83 0.85
CA PRO A 53 -1.53 -2.71 -0.03
C PRO A 53 -2.72 -2.98 -0.94
N VAL A 54 -2.81 -4.18 -1.52
CA VAL A 54 -3.92 -4.58 -2.38
C VAL A 54 -5.19 -4.83 -1.57
N GLY A 55 -5.06 -5.38 -0.37
CA GLY A 55 -6.19 -5.55 0.55
C GLY A 55 -6.84 -4.22 0.91
N VAL A 56 -6.03 -3.20 1.21
CA VAL A 56 -6.51 -1.83 1.46
C VAL A 56 -7.15 -1.24 0.20
N ALA A 57 -6.48 -1.36 -0.95
CA ALA A 57 -6.99 -0.82 -2.22
C ALA A 57 -8.34 -1.45 -2.61
N ARG A 58 -8.50 -2.75 -2.40
CA ARG A 58 -9.75 -3.47 -2.70
C ARG A 58 -10.93 -2.96 -1.87
N ARG A 59 -10.69 -2.54 -0.62
CA ARG A 59 -11.73 -2.01 0.27
C ARG A 59 -11.90 -0.50 0.17
N THR A 60 -11.06 0.17 -0.58
CA THR A 60 -11.19 1.61 -0.85
C THR A 60 -12.19 1.83 -1.99
N PRO A 61 -13.18 2.73 -1.84
CA PRO A 61 -14.09 3.08 -2.91
C PRO A 61 -13.34 3.52 -4.18
N SER A 62 -13.82 3.12 -5.36
CA SER A 62 -13.14 3.33 -6.64
C SER A 62 -12.92 4.82 -7.00
N ALA A 63 -13.72 5.72 -6.42
CA ALA A 63 -13.56 7.16 -6.60
C ALA A 63 -12.38 7.75 -5.81
N ILE A 64 -11.84 7.02 -4.83
CA ILE A 64 -10.75 7.48 -3.98
C ILE A 64 -9.45 6.83 -4.46
N PRO A 65 -8.46 7.62 -4.95
CA PRO A 65 -7.19 7.07 -5.41
C PRO A 65 -6.39 6.45 -4.26
N VAL A 66 -5.65 5.40 -4.59
CA VAL A 66 -4.71 4.75 -3.67
C VAL A 66 -3.31 4.87 -4.22
N ILE A 67 -2.40 5.43 -3.45
CA ILE A 67 -0.98 5.56 -3.80
C ILE A 67 -0.17 4.63 -2.89
N ALA A 68 0.73 3.85 -3.47
CA ALA A 68 1.69 3.05 -2.73
C ALA A 68 3.05 3.77 -2.66
N ILE A 69 3.63 3.83 -1.46
CA ILE A 69 5.01 4.29 -1.25
C ILE A 69 5.80 3.08 -0.74
N CYS A 70 6.81 2.69 -1.48
CA CYS A 70 7.54 1.44 -1.24
C CYS A 70 9.04 1.70 -1.07
N GLY A 71 9.70 0.84 -0.29
CA GLY A 71 11.17 0.84 -0.25
C GLY A 71 11.76 0.62 -1.64
N SER A 72 11.22 -0.38 -2.35
CA SER A 72 11.59 -0.66 -3.75
C SER A 72 10.41 -1.24 -4.52
N LEU A 73 10.45 -1.09 -5.84
CA LEU A 73 9.55 -1.71 -6.79
C LEU A 73 10.34 -2.69 -7.65
N LYS A 74 9.79 -3.89 -7.87
CA LYS A 74 10.38 -4.85 -8.79
C LYS A 74 9.92 -4.61 -10.23
N ASP A 75 10.76 -5.02 -11.16
CA ASP A 75 10.52 -4.94 -12.60
C ASP A 75 9.48 -5.93 -13.13
N ASP A 76 9.04 -6.89 -12.29
CA ASP A 76 7.97 -7.83 -12.62
C ASP A 76 6.55 -7.26 -12.39
N LEU A 77 6.45 -6.00 -11.96
CA LEU A 77 5.18 -5.31 -11.80
C LEU A 77 4.65 -4.83 -13.16
N PRO A 78 3.34 -4.98 -13.41
CA PRO A 78 2.71 -4.35 -14.57
C PRO A 78 2.61 -2.83 -14.39
N ASP A 79 2.25 -2.14 -15.46
CA ASP A 79 1.99 -0.70 -15.40
C ASP A 79 0.81 -0.37 -14.50
N PHE A 80 0.89 0.73 -13.78
CA PHE A 80 -0.20 1.24 -12.97
C PHE A 80 -1.17 2.08 -13.82
N PRO A 81 -2.47 2.13 -13.46
CA PRO A 81 -3.08 1.55 -12.26
C PRO A 81 -3.25 0.03 -12.35
N VAL A 82 -3.07 -0.64 -11.25
CA VAL A 82 -3.24 -2.09 -11.17
C VAL A 82 -3.74 -2.51 -9.78
N ALA A 83 -4.62 -3.49 -9.71
CA ALA A 83 -5.16 -4.06 -8.46
C ALA A 83 -5.74 -3.00 -7.49
N GLY A 84 -6.34 -1.94 -8.02
CA GLY A 84 -6.91 -0.83 -7.25
C GLY A 84 -5.89 0.21 -6.78
N ILE A 85 -4.60 0.03 -7.07
CA ILE A 85 -3.55 1.00 -6.77
C ILE A 85 -3.36 1.90 -7.98
N THR A 86 -3.51 3.21 -7.78
CA THR A 86 -3.43 4.22 -8.84
C THR A 86 -1.99 4.46 -9.29
N ALA A 87 -1.06 4.54 -8.36
CA ALA A 87 0.36 4.77 -8.63
C ALA A 87 1.22 4.22 -7.49
N ALA A 88 2.46 3.86 -7.79
CA ALA A 88 3.43 3.42 -6.80
C ALA A 88 4.76 4.17 -6.97
N PHE A 89 5.36 4.54 -5.85
CA PHE A 89 6.60 5.31 -5.80
C PHE A 89 7.63 4.61 -4.94
N PRO A 90 8.83 4.31 -5.46
CA PRO A 90 9.94 3.86 -4.63
C PRO A 90 10.56 5.05 -3.91
N ILE A 91 11.10 4.82 -2.71
CA ILE A 91 11.79 5.88 -1.95
C ILE A 91 13.29 5.94 -2.23
N ILE A 92 13.84 4.92 -2.92
CA ILE A 92 15.27 4.84 -3.23
C ILE A 92 15.55 5.75 -4.42
N GLY A 93 16.24 6.86 -4.16
CA GLY A 93 16.59 7.85 -5.19
C GLY A 93 18.03 7.71 -5.74
N GLN A 94 18.84 6.81 -5.20
CA GLN A 94 20.23 6.60 -5.59
C GLN A 94 20.59 5.12 -5.55
N VAL A 95 21.58 4.74 -6.36
CA VAL A 95 22.17 3.40 -6.30
C VAL A 95 23.17 3.38 -5.15
N LEU A 96 22.82 2.71 -4.06
CA LEU A 96 23.62 2.57 -2.84
C LEU A 96 23.62 1.13 -2.37
N GLU A 97 24.57 0.79 -1.50
CA GLU A 97 24.55 -0.48 -0.80
C GLU A 97 23.34 -0.56 0.15
N LEU A 98 22.86 -1.77 0.44
CA LEU A 98 21.62 -1.99 1.18
C LEU A 98 21.63 -1.32 2.56
N ASP A 99 22.70 -1.41 3.29
CA ASP A 99 22.84 -0.79 4.62
C ASP A 99 22.78 0.74 4.56
N GLN A 100 23.32 1.36 3.51
CA GLN A 100 23.18 2.81 3.27
C GLN A 100 21.74 3.19 2.93
N VAL A 101 21.06 2.39 2.10
CA VAL A 101 19.64 2.57 1.76
C VAL A 101 18.78 2.49 3.02
N LEU A 102 19.01 1.50 3.88
CA LEU A 102 18.26 1.35 5.13
C LEU A 102 18.54 2.49 6.11
N ALA A 103 19.79 2.96 6.20
CA ALA A 103 20.18 4.07 7.07
C ALA A 103 19.54 5.40 6.67
N THR A 104 19.25 5.60 5.38
CA THR A 104 18.66 6.83 4.82
C THR A 104 17.16 6.72 4.53
N ALA A 105 16.51 5.63 4.95
CA ALA A 105 15.11 5.36 4.62
C ALA A 105 14.14 6.47 5.08
N LYS A 106 14.37 7.05 6.26
CA LYS A 106 13.53 8.11 6.82
C LYS A 106 13.59 9.39 5.96
N GLU A 107 14.77 9.82 5.59
CA GLU A 107 14.99 10.99 4.74
C GLU A 107 14.43 10.77 3.33
N ASN A 108 14.62 9.57 2.78
CA ASN A 108 14.10 9.19 1.48
C ASN A 108 12.56 9.17 1.47
N LEU A 109 11.94 8.63 2.51
CA LEU A 109 10.49 8.65 2.68
C LEU A 109 9.95 10.07 2.77
N TYR A 110 10.59 10.93 3.57
CA TYR A 110 10.22 12.35 3.69
C TYR A 110 10.29 13.06 2.33
N ARG A 111 11.38 12.86 1.60
CA ARG A 111 11.59 13.50 0.29
C ARG A 111 10.58 13.03 -0.74
N THR A 112 10.27 11.74 -0.76
CA THR A 112 9.25 11.16 -1.64
C THR A 112 7.87 11.71 -1.30
N GLY A 113 7.51 11.77 -0.03
CA GLY A 113 6.23 12.33 0.44
C GLY A 113 6.09 13.81 0.08
N LEU A 114 7.16 14.60 0.22
CA LEU A 114 7.18 16.01 -0.17
C LEU A 114 6.91 16.19 -1.68
N ASN A 115 7.57 15.38 -2.53
CA ASN A 115 7.38 15.44 -3.96
C ASN A 115 5.95 15.05 -4.37
N ILE A 116 5.39 14.01 -3.79
CA ILE A 116 4.00 13.61 -4.01
C ILE A 116 3.05 14.75 -3.60
N GLY A 117 3.27 15.35 -2.43
CA GLY A 117 2.46 16.48 -1.95
C GLY A 117 2.51 17.67 -2.90
N ASN A 118 3.68 17.98 -3.46
CA ASN A 118 3.83 19.05 -4.45
C ASN A 118 3.06 18.75 -5.76
N VAL A 119 3.10 17.50 -6.23
CA VAL A 119 2.34 17.09 -7.42
C VAL A 119 0.83 17.20 -7.18
N ILE A 120 0.35 16.79 -6.00
CA ILE A 120 -1.06 16.91 -5.62
C ILE A 120 -1.50 18.39 -5.60
N LYS A 121 -0.67 19.28 -5.04
CA LYS A 121 -0.95 20.72 -5.07
C LYS A 121 -1.03 21.27 -6.49
N LEU A 122 -0.12 20.85 -7.36
CA LEU A 122 -0.11 21.28 -8.75
C LEU A 122 -1.40 20.87 -9.48
N SER A 123 -1.92 19.68 -9.22
CA SER A 123 -3.13 19.18 -9.85
C SER A 123 -4.36 20.05 -9.56
N LYS A 124 -4.39 20.72 -8.41
CA LYS A 124 -5.49 21.63 -8.02
C LYS A 124 -5.45 22.97 -8.79
N THR A 125 -4.35 23.28 -9.44
CA THR A 125 -4.19 24.52 -10.22
C THR A 125 -4.32 24.31 -11.73
N LEU A 126 -4.39 23.05 -12.15
CA LEU A 126 -4.60 22.66 -13.55
C LEU A 126 -6.10 22.52 -13.88
#